data_9a4b90bcec04d99a08a4adfcd4afee09
#
_entry.id   9a4b90bcec04d99a08a4adfcd4afee09
#
_cell.length_a   1.000
_cell.length_b   1.000
_cell.length_c   1.000
_cell.angle_alpha   90.00
_cell.angle_beta   90.00
_cell.angle_gamma   90.00
#
_symmetry.space_group_name_H-M   'P 1'
#
loop_
_entity.id
_entity.type
_entity.pdbx_description
1 polymer ?
#
loop_
_entity_poly.entity_id
_entity_poly.type
_entity_poly.pdbx_seq_one_letter_code
_entity_poly.pdbx_strand_id
1 'polypeptide(L)'
;MTTLSEPWLLDTNVWLFGLRRSEPFLTCAELLDQLGLYSVIIPFQVLEELNTNLTKDEKRDFYELINQLNEWIELRWERAPFALVKSYQERGCRKGDAVIAAHAEMLSIKTIVSENRQFLQTIEGLPLEIVTSAVALSRLSS
;
A
#
# COMPACT_ATOMS: atom_id res chain seq x y z
N MET A 1 -11.41 -15.01 19.38
CA MET A 1 -11.51 -13.64 18.96
C MET A 1 -10.34 -13.19 18.14
N THR A 2 -10.61 -12.63 17.04
CA THR A 2 -9.56 -12.14 16.18
C THR A 2 -9.07 -10.82 16.67
N THR A 3 -7.83 -10.76 17.03
CA THR A 3 -7.21 -9.48 17.22
C THR A 3 -7.20 -8.76 15.88
N LEU A 4 -7.55 -7.52 15.90
CA LEU A 4 -7.39 -6.69 14.71
C LEU A 4 -5.93 -6.70 14.35
N SER A 5 -5.62 -7.29 13.22
CA SER A 5 -4.28 -7.23 12.69
C SER A 5 -3.93 -5.78 12.40
N GLU A 6 -2.67 -5.45 12.51
CA GLU A 6 -2.21 -4.12 12.18
C GLU A 6 -2.52 -3.82 10.71
N PRO A 7 -2.88 -2.58 10.38
CA PRO A 7 -3.19 -2.24 9.00
C PRO A 7 -1.95 -2.34 8.11
N TRP A 8 -2.18 -2.69 6.86
CA TRP A 8 -1.14 -2.72 5.84
C TRP A 8 -1.22 -1.45 5.00
N LEU A 9 -0.12 -1.12 4.35
CA LEU A 9 -0.07 -0.08 3.33
C LEU A 9 0.16 -0.77 2.00
N LEU A 10 -0.79 -0.66 1.08
CA LEU A 10 -0.63 -1.19 -0.27
C LEU A 10 -0.06 -0.09 -1.16
N ASP A 11 1.09 -0.38 -1.79
CA ASP A 11 1.71 0.56 -2.71
C ASP A 11 0.78 0.80 -3.91
N THR A 12 0.99 1.91 -4.59
CA THR A 12 0.16 2.32 -5.73
C THR A 12 0.03 1.23 -6.78
N ASN A 13 1.14 0.54 -7.11
CA ASN A 13 1.11 -0.51 -8.12
C ASN A 13 0.20 -1.68 -7.74
N VAL A 14 0.07 -2.00 -6.46
CA VAL A 14 -0.83 -3.06 -6.00
C VAL A 14 -2.28 -2.68 -6.28
N TRP A 15 -2.64 -1.43 -6.01
CA TRP A 15 -3.97 -0.93 -6.33
C TRP A 15 -4.23 -0.94 -7.83
N LEU A 16 -3.28 -0.45 -8.63
CA LEU A 16 -3.43 -0.39 -10.09
C LEU A 16 -3.58 -1.78 -10.70
N PHE A 17 -2.67 -2.69 -10.38
CA PHE A 17 -2.73 -4.06 -10.89
C PHE A 17 -3.98 -4.79 -10.39
N GLY A 18 -4.35 -4.56 -9.13
CA GLY A 18 -5.52 -5.19 -8.55
C GLY A 18 -6.82 -4.72 -9.19
N LEU A 19 -7.00 -3.41 -9.29
CA LEU A 19 -8.21 -2.83 -9.88
C LEU A 19 -8.35 -3.22 -11.36
N ARG A 20 -7.24 -3.30 -12.08
CA ARG A 20 -7.20 -3.67 -13.49
C ARG A 20 -7.18 -5.17 -13.72
N ARG A 21 -7.03 -5.94 -12.66
CA ARG A 21 -6.88 -7.40 -12.70
C ARG A 21 -5.82 -7.80 -13.72
N SER A 22 -4.67 -7.13 -13.64
CA SER A 22 -3.59 -7.23 -14.62
C SER A 22 -2.75 -8.49 -14.43
N GLU A 23 -2.47 -9.20 -15.52
CA GLU A 23 -1.44 -10.24 -15.48
C GLU A 23 -0.06 -9.60 -15.68
N PRO A 24 1.00 -10.14 -15.09
CA PRO A 24 1.06 -11.37 -14.27
C PRO A 24 0.77 -11.15 -12.78
N PHE A 25 0.19 -10.02 -12.39
CA PHE A 25 0.01 -9.64 -10.98
C PHE A 25 -1.42 -9.89 -10.49
N LEU A 26 -2.02 -11.03 -10.88
CA LEU A 26 -3.37 -11.37 -10.44
C LEU A 26 -3.47 -11.56 -8.92
N THR A 27 -2.36 -11.79 -8.24
CA THR A 27 -2.34 -11.82 -6.77
C THR A 27 -2.74 -10.47 -6.17
N CYS A 28 -2.50 -9.37 -6.89
CA CYS A 28 -2.98 -8.06 -6.44
C CYS A 28 -4.50 -8.00 -6.45
N ALA A 29 -5.14 -8.53 -7.50
CA ALA A 29 -6.61 -8.58 -7.58
C ALA A 29 -7.18 -9.47 -6.48
N GLU A 30 -6.58 -10.64 -6.24
CA GLU A 30 -7.01 -11.53 -5.16
C GLU A 30 -6.88 -10.83 -3.80
N LEU A 31 -5.82 -10.06 -3.61
CA LEU A 31 -5.62 -9.33 -2.36
C LEU A 31 -6.72 -8.30 -2.15
N LEU A 32 -7.09 -7.55 -3.20
CA LEU A 32 -8.18 -6.58 -3.09
C LEU A 32 -9.53 -7.27 -2.85
N ASP A 33 -9.75 -8.44 -3.45
CA ASP A 33 -10.97 -9.21 -3.24
C ASP A 33 -11.12 -9.65 -1.78
N GLN A 34 -10.02 -9.73 -1.04
CA GLN A 34 -10.02 -10.16 0.36
C GLN A 34 -9.98 -9.01 1.36
N LEU A 35 -10.13 -7.76 0.89
CA LEU A 35 -10.30 -6.63 1.81
C LEU A 35 -11.51 -6.91 2.71
N GLY A 36 -11.33 -6.67 4.00
CA GLY A 36 -12.31 -7.08 5.01
C GLY A 36 -11.78 -8.22 5.88
N LEU A 37 -10.81 -9.00 5.37
CA LEU A 37 -10.03 -9.91 6.19
C LEU A 37 -8.81 -9.23 6.78
N TYR A 38 -8.47 -8.06 6.27
CA TYR A 38 -7.39 -7.21 6.74
C TYR A 38 -7.81 -5.77 6.52
N SER A 39 -7.11 -4.84 7.16
CA SER A 39 -7.36 -3.40 6.98
C SER A 39 -6.18 -2.73 6.31
N VAL A 40 -6.43 -1.60 5.67
CA VAL A 40 -5.39 -0.84 4.99
C VAL A 40 -5.48 0.63 5.34
N ILE A 41 -4.34 1.29 5.30
CA ILE A 41 -4.26 2.75 5.34
C ILE A 41 -3.77 3.20 3.98
N ILE A 42 -4.47 4.17 3.40
CA ILE A 42 -4.08 4.78 2.13
C ILE A 42 -3.55 6.17 2.43
N PRO A 43 -2.23 6.38 2.36
CA PRO A 43 -1.67 7.70 2.60
C PRO A 43 -1.84 8.62 1.40
N PHE A 44 -1.69 9.90 1.64
CA PHE A 44 -1.89 10.94 0.63
C PHE A 44 -1.09 10.70 -0.65
N GLN A 45 0.16 10.26 -0.54
CA GLN A 45 1.00 10.00 -1.71
C GLN A 45 0.38 8.95 -2.64
N VAL A 46 -0.15 7.86 -2.05
CA VAL A 46 -0.80 6.81 -2.84
C VAL A 46 -2.07 7.35 -3.50
N LEU A 47 -2.87 8.14 -2.77
CA LEU A 47 -4.07 8.76 -3.34
C LEU A 47 -3.73 9.65 -4.52
N GLU A 48 -2.68 10.48 -4.40
CA GLU A 48 -2.26 11.35 -5.50
C GLU A 48 -1.85 10.54 -6.72
N GLU A 49 -1.06 9.49 -6.51
CA GLU A 49 -0.59 8.64 -7.61
C GLU A 49 -1.76 7.92 -8.29
N LEU A 50 -2.71 7.44 -7.50
CA LEU A 50 -3.90 6.79 -8.05
C LEU A 50 -4.76 7.78 -8.84
N ASN A 51 -4.96 8.99 -8.31
CA ASN A 51 -5.74 10.01 -9.02
C ASN A 51 -5.09 10.42 -10.34
N THR A 52 -3.76 10.33 -10.44
CA THR A 52 -3.04 10.65 -11.67
C THR A 52 -3.12 9.51 -12.68
N ASN A 53 -3.12 8.26 -12.22
CA ASN A 53 -2.97 7.10 -13.10
C ASN A 53 -4.27 6.37 -13.42
N LEU A 54 -5.31 6.49 -12.60
CA LEU A 54 -6.58 5.82 -12.85
C LEU A 54 -7.39 6.57 -13.90
N THR A 55 -8.08 5.83 -14.77
CA THR A 55 -9.06 6.42 -15.67
C THR A 55 -10.28 6.88 -14.87
N LYS A 56 -11.17 7.63 -15.50
CA LYS A 56 -12.39 8.10 -14.85
C LYS A 56 -13.24 6.95 -14.29
N ASP A 57 -13.41 5.90 -15.09
CA ASP A 57 -14.19 4.73 -14.65
C ASP A 57 -13.49 3.96 -13.54
N GLU A 58 -12.17 3.84 -13.63
CA GLU A 58 -11.38 3.19 -12.57
C GLU A 58 -11.45 3.97 -11.26
N LYS A 59 -11.41 5.31 -11.33
CA LYS A 59 -11.58 6.14 -10.13
C LYS A 59 -12.94 5.92 -9.48
N ARG A 60 -13.98 5.84 -10.28
CA ARG A 60 -15.32 5.59 -9.77
C ARG A 60 -15.35 4.25 -9.03
N ASP A 61 -14.81 3.20 -9.62
CA ASP A 61 -14.78 1.88 -9.01
C ASP A 61 -13.94 1.87 -7.73
N PHE A 62 -12.82 2.58 -7.74
CA PHE A 62 -11.95 2.69 -6.57
C PHE A 62 -12.67 3.39 -5.40
N TYR A 63 -13.32 4.51 -5.67
CA TYR A 63 -14.01 5.25 -4.61
C TYR A 63 -15.28 4.52 -4.14
N GLU A 64 -15.94 3.76 -5.01
CA GLU A 64 -17.03 2.88 -4.57
C GLU A 64 -16.51 1.79 -3.62
N LEU A 65 -15.36 1.21 -3.91
CA LEU A 65 -14.74 0.21 -3.05
C LEU A 65 -14.43 0.79 -1.68
N ILE A 66 -13.83 1.99 -1.64
CA ILE A 66 -13.54 2.67 -0.38
C ILE A 66 -14.82 2.90 0.40
N ASN A 67 -15.88 3.33 -0.27
CA ASN A 67 -17.15 3.62 0.40
C ASN A 67 -17.79 2.35 0.96
N GLN A 68 -17.73 1.24 0.23
CA GLN A 68 -18.29 -0.04 0.67
C GLN A 68 -17.53 -0.64 1.84
N LEU A 69 -16.21 -0.44 1.87
CA LEU A 69 -15.32 -1.04 2.86
C LEU A 69 -14.72 -0.01 3.79
N ASN A 70 -15.47 1.05 4.09
CA ASN A 70 -14.92 2.18 4.86
C ASN A 70 -14.45 1.79 6.27
N GLU A 71 -14.95 0.70 6.83
CA GLU A 71 -14.48 0.21 8.13
C GLU A 71 -13.07 -0.39 8.06
N TRP A 72 -12.66 -0.81 6.85
CA TRP A 72 -11.41 -1.53 6.63
C TRP A 72 -10.37 -0.68 5.91
N ILE A 73 -10.77 0.50 5.41
CA ILE A 73 -9.91 1.39 4.64
C ILE A 73 -9.90 2.76 5.30
N GLU A 74 -8.73 3.18 5.73
CA GLU A 74 -8.54 4.51 6.32
C GLU A 74 -7.73 5.38 5.37
N LEU A 75 -8.22 6.58 5.09
CA LEU A 75 -7.50 7.56 4.28
C LEU A 75 -6.75 8.50 5.22
N ARG A 76 -5.47 8.75 4.94
CA ARG A 76 -4.66 9.65 5.74
C ARG A 76 -4.11 10.76 4.86
N TRP A 77 -4.35 11.98 5.27
CA TRP A 77 -4.04 13.18 4.49
C TRP A 77 -2.77 13.88 4.95
N GLU A 78 -2.20 13.48 6.09
CA GLU A 78 -1.01 14.10 6.63
C GLU A 78 0.18 13.85 5.71
N ARG A 79 1.06 14.84 5.60
CA ARG A 79 2.30 14.69 4.87
C ARG A 79 3.36 14.08 5.77
N ALA A 80 4.19 13.22 5.19
CA ALA A 80 5.33 12.68 5.92
C ALA A 80 6.35 13.79 6.18
N PRO A 81 7.03 13.79 7.34
CA PRO A 81 8.06 14.78 7.61
C PRO A 81 9.17 14.75 6.56
N PHE A 82 9.58 15.92 6.12
CA PHE A 82 10.63 16.05 5.11
C PHE A 82 11.92 15.31 5.49
N ALA A 83 12.34 15.45 6.74
CA ALA A 83 13.56 14.80 7.22
C ALA A 83 13.48 13.28 7.11
N LEU A 84 12.30 12.71 7.35
CA LEU A 84 12.09 11.27 7.27
C LEU A 84 12.11 10.81 5.80
N VAL A 85 11.47 11.55 4.90
CA VAL A 85 11.51 11.26 3.46
C VAL A 85 12.96 11.30 2.98
N LYS A 86 13.71 12.32 3.37
CA LYS A 86 15.11 12.47 3.00
C LYS A 86 15.95 11.30 3.49
N SER A 87 15.70 10.83 4.72
CA SER A 87 16.38 9.66 5.27
C SER A 87 16.20 8.44 4.38
N TYR A 88 15.00 8.20 3.88
CA TYR A 88 14.76 7.06 2.98
C TYR A 88 15.40 7.25 1.62
N GLN A 89 15.44 8.48 1.10
CA GLN A 89 16.15 8.77 -0.14
C GLN A 89 17.64 8.51 0.00
N GLU A 90 18.22 8.86 1.13
CA GLU A 90 19.64 8.61 1.41
C GLU A 90 19.95 7.13 1.50
N ARG A 91 18.97 6.29 1.80
CA ARG A 91 19.09 4.83 1.80
C ARG A 91 18.92 4.23 0.40
N GLY A 92 18.67 5.04 -0.60
CA GLY A 92 18.55 4.59 -1.98
C GLY A 92 17.12 4.49 -2.52
N CYS A 93 16.12 4.86 -1.74
CA CYS A 93 14.74 4.88 -2.23
C CYS A 93 14.53 5.98 -3.25
N ARG A 94 13.75 5.70 -4.29
CA ARG A 94 13.26 6.74 -5.19
C ARG A 94 12.33 7.66 -4.41
N LYS A 95 12.12 8.87 -4.93
CA LYS A 95 11.36 9.90 -4.21
C LYS A 95 9.96 9.42 -3.80
N GLY A 96 9.21 8.82 -4.73
CA GLY A 96 7.86 8.32 -4.41
C GLY A 96 7.87 7.22 -3.37
N ASP A 97 8.79 6.25 -3.51
CA ASP A 97 8.94 5.14 -2.56
C ASP A 97 9.36 5.66 -1.19
N ALA A 98 10.24 6.67 -1.17
CA ALA A 98 10.69 7.28 0.08
C ALA A 98 9.54 7.92 0.83
N VAL A 99 8.63 8.60 0.11
CA VAL A 99 7.45 9.21 0.73
C VAL A 99 6.54 8.14 1.31
N ILE A 100 6.32 7.05 0.58
CA ILE A 100 5.46 5.95 1.05
C ILE A 100 6.08 5.29 2.30
N ALA A 101 7.38 5.02 2.28
CA ALA A 101 8.08 4.45 3.43
C ALA A 101 8.02 5.38 4.64
N ALA A 102 8.20 6.68 4.42
CA ALA A 102 8.13 7.67 5.48
C ALA A 102 6.73 7.76 6.08
N HIS A 103 5.68 7.68 5.24
CA HIS A 103 4.30 7.61 5.73
C HIS A 103 4.09 6.38 6.60
N ALA A 104 4.58 5.22 6.15
CA ALA A 104 4.41 3.99 6.90
C ALA A 104 5.07 4.10 8.28
N GLU A 105 6.29 4.63 8.33
CA GLU A 105 6.99 4.79 9.59
C GLU A 105 6.27 5.79 10.50
N MET A 106 5.85 6.93 9.95
CA MET A 106 5.13 7.96 10.71
C MET A 106 3.85 7.41 11.33
N LEU A 107 3.15 6.54 10.61
CA LEU A 107 1.86 5.98 11.03
C LEU A 107 2.04 4.65 11.77
N SER A 108 3.27 4.24 12.03
CA SER A 108 3.61 2.97 12.69
C SER A 108 3.07 1.75 11.96
N ILE A 109 2.97 1.85 10.64
CA ILE A 109 2.62 0.71 9.79
C ILE A 109 3.86 -0.14 9.63
N LYS A 110 3.74 -1.44 9.87
CA LYS A 110 4.89 -2.34 9.84
C LYS A 110 5.03 -3.09 8.51
N THR A 111 3.98 -3.17 7.72
CA THR A 111 4.00 -3.94 6.48
C THR A 111 3.52 -3.10 5.31
N ILE A 112 4.37 -2.99 4.29
CA ILE A 112 4.04 -2.41 3.00
C ILE A 112 3.96 -3.55 2.00
N VAL A 113 2.91 -3.58 1.19
CA VAL A 113 2.78 -4.54 0.09
C VAL A 113 3.11 -3.83 -1.21
N SER A 114 4.07 -4.35 -1.97
CA SER A 114 4.51 -3.74 -3.22
C SER A 114 5.01 -4.80 -4.18
N GLU A 115 4.79 -4.56 -5.47
CA GLU A 115 5.37 -5.39 -6.53
C GLU A 115 6.64 -4.76 -7.13
N ASN A 116 7.07 -3.61 -6.62
CA ASN A 116 8.25 -2.92 -7.10
C ASN A 116 9.50 -3.59 -6.51
N ARG A 117 10.24 -4.32 -7.35
CA ARG A 117 11.44 -5.05 -6.91
C ARG A 117 12.50 -4.15 -6.31
N GLN A 118 12.65 -2.96 -6.85
CA GLN A 118 13.65 -2.02 -6.33
C GLN A 118 13.30 -1.61 -4.89
N PHE A 119 12.02 -1.33 -4.65
CA PHE A 119 11.56 -0.98 -3.31
C PHE A 119 11.76 -2.15 -2.34
N LEU A 120 11.43 -3.37 -2.79
CA LEU A 120 11.60 -4.58 -1.98
C LEU A 120 13.05 -4.81 -1.57
N GLN A 121 14.01 -4.40 -2.40
CA GLN A 121 15.43 -4.65 -2.16
C GLN A 121 16.13 -3.53 -1.39
N THR A 122 15.59 -2.32 -1.41
CA THR A 122 16.26 -1.14 -0.89
C THR A 122 16.19 -1.04 0.63
N ILE A 123 15.17 -1.61 1.22
CA ILE A 123 14.89 -1.42 2.64
C ILE A 123 15.26 -2.67 3.41
N GLU A 124 16.33 -2.57 4.21
CA GLU A 124 16.78 -3.62 5.12
C GLU A 124 17.00 -3.02 6.50
N GLY A 125 16.74 -3.82 7.52
CA GLY A 125 17.03 -3.43 8.90
C GLY A 125 16.13 -2.34 9.45
N LEU A 126 14.97 -2.14 8.86
CA LEU A 126 14.03 -1.10 9.26
C LEU A 126 12.92 -1.65 10.14
N PRO A 127 12.21 -0.77 10.87
CA PRO A 127 11.06 -1.21 11.68
C PRO A 127 9.86 -1.65 10.85
N LEU A 128 9.96 -1.61 9.52
CA LEU A 128 8.90 -2.06 8.61
C LEU A 128 9.47 -3.06 7.61
N GLU A 129 8.59 -3.87 7.05
CA GLU A 129 8.95 -4.83 6.01
C GLU A 129 8.16 -4.53 4.75
N ILE A 130 8.71 -4.92 3.61
CA ILE A 130 8.03 -4.80 2.33
C ILE A 130 7.90 -6.19 1.75
N VAL A 131 6.66 -6.57 1.41
CA VAL A 131 6.35 -7.91 0.91
C VAL A 131 5.58 -7.80 -0.40
N THR A 132 5.59 -8.87 -1.20
CA THR A 132 4.78 -8.94 -2.41
C THR A 132 3.33 -9.26 -2.06
N SER A 133 2.43 -9.06 -3.03
CA SER A 133 1.03 -9.44 -2.85
C SER A 133 0.88 -10.94 -2.61
N ALA A 134 1.72 -11.76 -3.24
CA ALA A 134 1.70 -13.21 -3.03
C ALA A 134 2.03 -13.57 -1.58
N VAL A 135 3.04 -12.92 -1.01
CA VAL A 135 3.40 -13.13 0.41
C VAL A 135 2.28 -12.64 1.32
N ALA A 136 1.72 -11.47 1.02
CA ALA A 136 0.62 -10.92 1.81
C ALA A 136 -0.59 -11.87 1.81
N LEU A 137 -0.95 -12.41 0.65
CA LEU A 137 -2.04 -13.38 0.53
C LEU A 137 -1.79 -14.63 1.36
N SER A 138 -0.55 -15.12 1.37
CA SER A 138 -0.21 -16.32 2.13
C SER A 138 -0.45 -16.11 3.63
N ARG A 139 -0.30 -14.91 4.12
CA ARG A 139 -0.54 -14.57 5.52
C ARG A 139 -2.02 -14.60 5.88
N LEU A 140 -2.89 -14.36 4.92
CA LEU A 140 -4.34 -14.40 5.14
C LEU A 140 -4.88 -15.83 5.16
N SER A 141 -4.16 -16.77 4.56
CA SER A 141 -4.56 -18.16 4.45
C SER A 141 -4.16 -19.01 5.64
N SER A 142 -3.30 -18.49 6.48
CA SER A 142 -2.77 -19.27 7.63
C SER A 142 -3.57 -19.09 8.90
#